data_25f56f9d3c355269ecfb8014d90a9339
#
_entry.id   25f56f9d3c355269ecfb8014d90a9339
#
_cell.length_a   1.000
_cell.length_b   1.000
_cell.length_c   1.000
_cell.angle_alpha   90.00
_cell.angle_beta   90.00
_cell.angle_gamma   90.00
#
_symmetry.space_group_name_H-M   'P 1'
#
loop_
_entity.id
_entity.type
_entity.pdbx_description
1 polymer ?
#
loop_
_entity_poly.entity_id
_entity_poly.type
_entity_poly.pdbx_seq_one_letter_code
_entity_poly.pdbx_strand_id
1 'polypeptide(L)'
;MRWLPSRAHDNGMFLLFSNGIGPDDDEIRTGNAMVLDPYGDVIAESRALGDDMVVADLDASVLPTSSGRRWLQARRPELYESLTRPTGQEQETRRVRFGE
;
A
#
# COMPACT_ATOMS: atom_id res chain seq x y z
N MET A 1 3.64 7.54 9.18
CA MET A 1 4.17 6.56 8.23
C MET A 1 4.40 7.22 6.89
N ARG A 2 5.66 7.33 6.51
CA ARG A 2 6.01 8.04 5.27
C ARG A 2 5.78 7.21 4.01
N TRP A 3 5.85 5.89 4.14
CA TRP A 3 5.79 5.01 2.98
C TRP A 3 4.37 4.73 2.48
N LEU A 4 3.35 4.82 3.33
CA LEU A 4 1.97 4.59 2.89
C LEU A 4 1.49 5.65 1.89
N PRO A 5 1.72 6.95 2.12
CA PRO A 5 1.37 7.97 1.12
C PRO A 5 2.03 7.71 -0.23
N SER A 6 3.29 7.31 -0.24
CA SER A 6 3.99 6.98 -1.47
C SER A 6 3.35 5.80 -2.19
N ARG A 7 2.93 4.77 -1.46
CA ARG A 7 2.27 3.61 -2.06
C ARG A 7 0.94 3.99 -2.72
N ALA A 8 0.14 4.82 -2.06
CA ALA A 8 -1.12 5.28 -2.62
C ALA A 8 -0.89 6.11 -3.88
N HIS A 9 0.07 7.03 -3.84
CA HIS A 9 0.41 7.92 -4.95
C HIS A 9 0.95 7.13 -6.15
N ASP A 10 1.93 6.27 -5.92
CA ASP A 10 2.61 5.56 -7.00
C ASP A 10 1.69 4.58 -7.73
N ASN A 11 0.70 4.05 -7.03
CA ASN A 11 -0.24 3.09 -7.61
C ASN A 11 -1.56 3.73 -8.02
N GLY A 12 -1.78 5.01 -7.72
CA GLY A 12 -3.00 5.72 -8.08
C GLY A 12 -4.23 5.08 -7.46
N MET A 13 -4.18 4.77 -6.18
CA MET A 13 -5.25 4.06 -5.49
C MET A 13 -5.59 4.73 -4.16
N PHE A 14 -6.84 4.55 -3.73
CA PHE A 14 -7.18 4.78 -2.33
C PHE A 14 -6.54 3.69 -1.49
N LEU A 15 -6.05 4.07 -0.31
CA LEU A 15 -5.44 3.12 0.62
C LEU A 15 -6.07 3.31 1.99
N LEU A 16 -6.64 2.23 2.51
CA LEU A 16 -7.23 2.22 3.84
C LEU A 16 -6.33 1.34 4.73
N PHE A 17 -5.84 1.92 5.79
CA PHE A 17 -4.92 1.24 6.70
C PHE A 17 -5.50 1.25 8.11
N SER A 18 -5.49 0.08 8.75
CA SER A 18 -5.81 -0.03 10.17
C SER A 18 -4.79 -0.90 10.86
N ASN A 19 -4.42 -0.52 12.08
CA ASN A 19 -3.45 -1.27 12.86
C ASN A 19 -4.05 -1.61 14.23
N GLY A 20 -3.53 -2.65 14.86
CA GLY A 20 -3.94 -3.03 16.19
C GLY A 20 -3.50 -2.02 17.24
N ILE A 21 -4.17 -2.02 18.39
CA ILE A 21 -3.88 -1.16 19.53
C ILE A 21 -3.63 -2.04 20.73
N GLY A 22 -2.63 -1.68 21.55
CA GLY A 22 -2.32 -2.35 22.79
C GLY A 22 -1.21 -3.39 22.69
N PRO A 23 -0.95 -4.14 23.77
CA PRO A 23 0.11 -5.14 23.78
C PRO A 23 -0.25 -6.36 22.95
N ASP A 24 0.74 -6.89 22.25
CA ASP A 24 0.62 -8.08 21.44
C ASP A 24 1.97 -8.81 21.48
N ASP A 25 2.00 -9.94 22.19
CA ASP A 25 3.24 -10.66 22.48
C ASP A 25 4.32 -9.74 23.06
N ASP A 26 5.41 -9.50 22.34
CA ASP A 26 6.52 -8.65 22.78
C ASP A 26 6.41 -7.21 22.26
N GLU A 27 5.33 -6.87 21.57
CA GLU A 27 5.16 -5.57 20.92
C GLU A 27 3.99 -4.79 21.50
N ILE A 28 4.12 -3.47 21.46
CA ILE A 28 3.01 -2.57 21.76
C ILE A 28 2.54 -1.97 20.43
N ARG A 29 1.30 -2.26 20.05
CA ARG A 29 0.67 -1.71 18.87
C ARG A 29 0.12 -0.33 19.19
N THR A 30 0.48 0.64 18.36
CA THR A 30 0.10 2.04 18.61
C THR A 30 -1.13 2.49 17.83
N GLY A 31 -1.72 1.63 17.01
CA GLY A 31 -2.89 1.95 16.23
C GLY A 31 -2.54 2.65 14.92
N ASN A 32 -3.13 3.83 14.68
CA ASN A 32 -2.97 4.58 13.45
C ASN A 32 -3.83 4.03 12.31
N ALA A 33 -5.11 4.35 12.36
CA ALA A 33 -6.00 4.12 11.22
C ALA A 33 -5.95 5.34 10.30
N MET A 34 -5.88 5.13 8.99
CA MET A 34 -5.87 6.24 8.05
C MET A 34 -6.47 5.85 6.70
N VAL A 35 -6.97 6.85 6.01
CA VAL A 35 -7.45 6.74 4.64
C VAL A 35 -6.66 7.73 3.79
N LEU A 36 -6.06 7.24 2.72
CA LEU A 36 -5.29 8.04 1.79
C LEU A 36 -5.96 8.04 0.42
N ASP A 37 -5.80 9.15 -0.29
CA ASP A 37 -6.31 9.26 -1.64
C ASP A 37 -5.25 8.89 -2.69
N PRO A 38 -5.64 8.79 -3.98
CA PRO A 38 -4.69 8.44 -5.04
C PRO A 38 -3.58 9.45 -5.29
N TYR A 39 -3.63 10.63 -4.69
CA TYR A 39 -2.55 11.62 -4.75
C TYR A 39 -1.55 11.45 -3.61
N GLY A 40 -1.82 10.56 -2.67
CA GLY A 40 -0.97 10.35 -1.50
C GLY A 40 -1.31 11.25 -0.32
N ASP A 41 -2.44 11.93 -0.36
CA ASP A 41 -2.88 12.79 0.74
C ASP A 41 -3.66 11.99 1.77
N VAL A 42 -3.42 12.26 3.05
CA VAL A 42 -4.20 11.67 4.14
C VAL A 42 -5.51 12.45 4.26
N ILE A 43 -6.63 11.79 3.98
CA ILE A 43 -7.95 12.44 4.00
C ILE A 43 -8.73 12.16 5.28
N ALA A 44 -8.34 11.13 6.03
CA ALA A 44 -8.89 10.86 7.35
C ALA A 44 -7.89 10.05 8.15
N GLU A 45 -7.79 10.30 9.45
CA GLU A 45 -6.81 9.65 10.30
C GLU A 45 -7.29 9.59 11.76
N SER A 46 -6.95 8.51 12.46
CA SER A 46 -7.10 8.40 13.90
C SER A 46 -5.79 7.96 14.52
N ARG A 47 -5.42 8.63 15.61
CA ARG A 47 -4.29 8.27 16.45
C ARG A 47 -4.72 7.90 17.87
N ALA A 48 -5.98 7.57 18.04
CA ALA A 48 -6.53 7.19 19.34
C ALA A 48 -5.82 5.93 19.85
N LEU A 49 -5.66 5.88 21.18
CA LEU A 49 -5.07 4.72 21.87
C LEU A 49 -6.13 3.71 22.29
N GLY A 50 -7.38 3.96 21.98
CA GLY A 50 -8.51 3.07 22.20
C GLY A 50 -9.29 2.85 20.91
N ASP A 51 -10.38 2.15 21.01
CA ASP A 51 -11.23 1.90 19.85
C ASP A 51 -11.67 3.20 19.21
N ASP A 52 -11.59 3.27 17.90
CA ASP A 52 -12.00 4.45 17.14
C ASP A 52 -12.44 4.03 15.74
N MET A 53 -13.12 4.94 15.07
CA MET A 53 -13.58 4.72 13.70
C MET A 53 -13.17 5.89 12.83
N VAL A 54 -12.63 5.58 11.67
CA VAL A 54 -12.27 6.58 10.66
C VAL A 54 -13.21 6.40 9.47
N VAL A 55 -13.84 7.50 9.04
CA VAL A 55 -14.78 7.50 7.93
C VAL A 55 -14.35 8.56 6.93
N ALA A 56 -14.38 8.21 5.64
CA ALA A 56 -14.05 9.12 4.57
C ALA A 56 -14.89 8.81 3.34
N ASP A 57 -15.19 9.87 2.58
CA ASP A 57 -15.82 9.71 1.27
C ASP A 57 -14.74 9.50 0.20
N LEU A 58 -14.89 8.44 -0.58
CA LEU A 58 -13.96 8.10 -1.63
C LEU A 58 -14.55 8.52 -2.98
N ASP A 59 -14.08 9.64 -3.51
CA ASP A 59 -14.54 10.16 -4.79
C ASP A 59 -13.77 9.48 -5.93
N ALA A 60 -14.42 8.56 -6.62
CA ALA A 60 -13.79 7.81 -7.70
C ALA A 60 -13.33 8.68 -8.88
N SER A 61 -13.86 9.90 -9.00
CA SER A 61 -13.51 10.79 -10.11
C SER A 61 -12.04 11.24 -10.06
N VAL A 62 -11.38 11.14 -8.92
CA VAL A 62 -9.95 11.51 -8.79
C VAL A 62 -9.02 10.41 -9.32
N LEU A 63 -9.50 9.20 -9.50
CA LEU A 63 -8.65 8.09 -9.95
C LEU A 63 -8.02 8.33 -11.33
N PRO A 64 -8.80 8.72 -12.36
CA PRO A 64 -8.20 8.89 -13.70
C PRO A 64 -7.18 10.00 -13.79
N THR A 65 -7.21 10.98 -12.90
CA THR A 65 -6.29 12.14 -12.91
C THR A 65 -5.05 11.92 -12.10
N SER A 66 -4.95 10.82 -11.35
CA SER A 66 -3.79 10.54 -10.52
C SER A 66 -2.58 10.11 -11.36
N SER A 67 -1.40 10.49 -10.91
CA SER A 67 -0.15 10.17 -11.61
C SER A 67 0.07 8.66 -11.72
N GLY A 68 -0.22 7.92 -10.66
CA GLY A 68 -0.05 6.46 -10.66
C GLY A 68 -0.87 5.77 -11.71
N ARG A 69 -2.12 6.24 -11.94
CA ARG A 69 -2.97 5.69 -12.99
C ARG A 69 -2.42 6.00 -14.38
N ARG A 70 -1.91 7.21 -14.60
CA ARG A 70 -1.31 7.57 -15.87
C ARG A 70 -0.06 6.74 -16.15
N TRP A 71 0.78 6.53 -15.14
CA TRP A 71 1.98 5.69 -15.28
C TRP A 71 1.61 4.25 -15.60
N LEU A 72 0.58 3.73 -14.97
CA LEU A 72 0.11 2.37 -15.23
C LEU A 72 -0.36 2.21 -16.67
N GLN A 73 -1.08 3.22 -17.21
CA GLN A 73 -1.55 3.21 -18.59
C GLN A 73 -0.41 3.40 -19.59
N ALA A 74 0.67 4.06 -19.19
CA ALA A 74 1.82 4.33 -20.03
C ALA A 74 2.85 3.20 -20.02
N ARG A 75 2.58 2.09 -19.35
CA ARG A 75 3.47 0.94 -19.35
C ARG A 75 3.74 0.45 -20.76
N ARG A 76 4.92 -0.10 -20.92
CA ARG A 76 5.36 -0.68 -22.18
C ARG A 76 5.61 -2.19 -22.00
N PRO A 77 4.54 -3.00 -21.94
CA PRO A 77 4.70 -4.44 -21.67
C PRO A 77 5.61 -5.15 -22.66
N GLU A 78 5.69 -4.66 -23.89
CA GLU A 78 6.55 -5.20 -24.92
C GLU A 78 8.05 -5.15 -24.57
N LEU A 79 8.41 -4.31 -23.60
CA LEU A 79 9.80 -4.18 -23.13
C LEU A 79 10.12 -5.07 -21.93
N TYR A 80 9.13 -5.74 -21.35
CA TYR A 80 9.28 -6.44 -20.07
C TYR A 80 9.39 -7.94 -20.20
N GLU A 81 9.50 -8.47 -21.42
CA GLU A 81 9.55 -9.91 -21.66
C GLU A 81 10.68 -10.59 -20.87
N SER A 82 11.84 -9.95 -20.78
CA SER A 82 12.98 -10.52 -20.06
C SER A 82 12.71 -10.68 -18.57
N LEU A 83 11.80 -9.88 -17.99
CA LEU A 83 11.44 -9.97 -16.57
C LEU A 83 10.53 -11.17 -16.29
N THR A 84 9.79 -11.64 -17.28
CA THR A 84 8.87 -12.76 -17.13
C THR A 84 9.45 -14.08 -17.60
N ARG A 85 10.62 -14.04 -18.24
CA ARG A 85 11.28 -15.23 -18.75
C ARG A 85 11.99 -15.96 -17.61
N PRO A 86 11.73 -17.26 -17.42
CA PRO A 86 12.42 -18.03 -16.38
C PRO A 86 13.95 -18.06 -16.64
N THR A 87 14.72 -17.88 -15.58
CA THR A 87 16.18 -17.94 -15.63
C THR A 87 16.73 -19.26 -15.10
N GLY A 88 15.90 -20.07 -14.46
CA GLY A 88 16.33 -21.28 -13.77
C GLY A 88 16.87 -21.04 -12.38
N GLN A 89 16.92 -19.78 -11.95
CA GLN A 89 17.43 -19.39 -10.63
C GLN A 89 16.35 -18.98 -9.67
N GLU A 90 15.10 -18.99 -10.11
CA GLU A 90 13.95 -18.63 -9.28
C GLU A 90 13.82 -19.60 -8.12
N GLN A 91 13.62 -19.06 -6.91
CA GLN A 91 13.44 -19.84 -5.69
C GLN A 91 12.20 -19.37 -4.97
N GLU A 92 11.51 -20.30 -4.33
CA GLU A 92 10.40 -19.94 -3.46
C GLU A 92 10.92 -19.09 -2.28
N THR A 93 10.26 -17.96 -2.03
CA THR A 93 10.68 -17.03 -0.99
C THR A 93 10.84 -17.70 0.38
N ARG A 94 9.93 -18.61 0.70
CA ARG A 94 9.98 -19.32 1.98
C ARG A 94 11.24 -20.16 2.11
N ARG A 95 11.61 -20.88 1.05
CA ARG A 95 12.82 -21.70 1.05
C ARG A 95 14.08 -20.86 1.23
N VAL A 96 14.13 -19.73 0.54
CA VAL A 96 15.27 -18.81 0.65
C VAL A 96 15.38 -18.25 2.06
N ARG A 97 14.22 -17.83 2.64
CA ARG A 97 14.20 -17.17 3.94
C ARG A 97 14.49 -18.12 5.11
N PHE A 98 14.02 -19.36 5.02
CA PHE A 98 14.10 -20.30 6.14
C PHE A 98 15.08 -21.45 5.91
N GLY A 99 15.76 -21.48 4.77
CA GLY A 99 16.76 -22.51 4.48
C GLY A 99 16.19 -23.89 4.17
N GLU A 100 14.94 -23.97 3.75
CA GLU A 100 14.27 -25.22 3.40
C GLU A 100 14.51 -25.64 1.97
#